data_3f0ff7df7d0f1d8b18c408f0d849fd61
#
_entry.id   3f0ff7df7d0f1d8b18c408f0d849fd61
#
_cell.length_a   1.000
_cell.length_b   1.000
_cell.length_c   1.000
_cell.angle_alpha   90.00
_cell.angle_beta   90.00
_cell.angle_gamma   90.00
#
_symmetry.space_group_name_H-M   'P 1'
#
loop_
_entity.id
_entity.type
_entity.pdbx_description
1 polymer ?
#
loop_
_entity_poly.entity_id
_entity_poly.type
_entity_poly.pdbx_seq_one_letter_code
_entity_poly.pdbx_strand_id
1 'polypeptide(L)'
;SKIIKKKGFDEIYPNFEVLPGVGPYTKNAILSFAYGEKVLAIDTNIERIIQRYFGLNDTKDFFKEHTRYLLHNVDSRDINQAFMDFGSSVCKSSNPACSICPVESCCSKYFSNIKGTKEKFKGSNREVRGKILKLLVNKGHINNQKLFEEIDEDSDKITKALEGLKKDNLIK
;
A
#
# COMPACT_ATOMS: atom_id res chain seq x y z
N SER A 1 2.51 -14.35 -12.52
CA SER A 1 2.48 -15.40 -11.48
C SER A 1 2.14 -16.75 -12.11
N LYS A 2 2.79 -17.84 -11.67
CA LYS A 2 2.48 -19.21 -12.13
C LYS A 2 1.03 -19.60 -11.81
N ILE A 3 0.49 -19.09 -10.71
CA ILE A 3 -0.90 -19.33 -10.30
C ILE A 3 -1.87 -18.74 -11.34
N ILE A 4 -1.68 -17.49 -11.75
CA ILE A 4 -2.52 -16.84 -12.76
C ILE A 4 -2.44 -17.57 -14.10
N LYS A 5 -1.24 -18.01 -14.52
CA LYS A 5 -1.06 -18.79 -15.75
C LYS A 5 -1.79 -20.15 -15.71
N LYS A 6 -1.90 -20.76 -14.51
CA LYS A 6 -2.56 -22.06 -14.34
C LYS A 6 -4.07 -21.96 -14.20
N LYS A 7 -4.56 -20.95 -13.47
CA LYS A 7 -5.97 -20.85 -13.08
C LYS A 7 -6.76 -19.78 -13.81
N GLY A 8 -6.10 -18.73 -14.31
CA GLY A 8 -6.77 -17.51 -14.79
C GLY A 8 -7.22 -16.60 -13.64
N PHE A 9 -7.69 -15.42 -13.98
CA PHE A 9 -8.18 -14.45 -12.99
C PHE A 9 -9.57 -14.83 -12.46
N ASP A 10 -10.46 -15.35 -13.32
CA ASP A 10 -11.84 -15.67 -12.96
C ASP A 10 -11.94 -16.82 -11.96
N GLU A 11 -11.04 -17.82 -12.04
CA GLU A 11 -10.99 -18.92 -11.08
C GLU A 11 -10.44 -18.46 -9.71
N ILE A 12 -9.67 -17.39 -9.68
CA ILE A 12 -9.08 -16.83 -8.44
C ILE A 12 -10.06 -15.89 -7.74
N TYR A 13 -10.95 -15.26 -8.48
CA TYR A 13 -11.98 -14.36 -7.96
C TYR A 13 -12.89 -15.06 -6.91
N PRO A 14 -13.23 -14.41 -5.79
CA PRO A 14 -12.74 -13.11 -5.31
C PRO A 14 -11.48 -13.20 -4.43
N ASN A 15 -10.83 -14.38 -4.37
CA ASN A 15 -9.78 -14.73 -3.40
C ASN A 15 -8.37 -14.37 -3.90
N PHE A 16 -8.16 -13.14 -4.35
CA PHE A 16 -6.86 -12.69 -4.87
C PHE A 16 -5.69 -12.77 -3.88
N GLU A 17 -5.98 -12.92 -2.58
CA GLU A 17 -4.97 -13.09 -1.53
C GLU A 17 -4.17 -14.39 -1.64
N VAL A 18 -4.61 -15.34 -2.45
CA VAL A 18 -3.82 -16.55 -2.78
C VAL A 18 -2.59 -16.21 -3.64
N LEU A 19 -2.55 -15.02 -4.22
CA LEU A 19 -1.42 -14.55 -5.02
C LEU A 19 -0.33 -13.97 -4.12
N PRO A 20 0.95 -14.37 -4.32
CA PRO A 20 2.05 -13.79 -3.57
C PRO A 20 2.12 -12.27 -3.73
N GLY A 21 2.22 -11.55 -2.60
CA GLY A 21 2.29 -10.10 -2.55
C GLY A 21 0.93 -9.38 -2.64
N VAL A 22 -0.17 -10.10 -2.70
CA VAL A 22 -1.53 -9.53 -2.64
C VAL A 22 -2.04 -9.59 -1.20
N GLY A 23 -2.05 -8.44 -0.54
CA GLY A 23 -2.66 -8.26 0.77
C GLY A 23 -4.10 -7.70 0.67
N PRO A 24 -4.76 -7.46 1.82
CA PRO A 24 -6.15 -6.97 1.86
C PRO A 24 -6.38 -5.70 1.03
N TYR A 25 -5.47 -4.73 1.11
CA TYR A 25 -5.54 -3.52 0.29
C TYR A 25 -5.55 -3.84 -1.21
N THR A 26 -4.57 -4.61 -1.68
CA THR A 26 -4.43 -4.95 -3.11
C THR A 26 -5.61 -5.77 -3.60
N LYS A 27 -6.09 -6.73 -2.81
CA LYS A 27 -7.31 -7.48 -3.09
C LYS A 27 -8.50 -6.55 -3.29
N ASN A 28 -8.76 -5.67 -2.33
CA ASN A 28 -9.90 -4.77 -2.40
C ASN A 28 -9.76 -3.75 -3.53
N ALA A 29 -8.54 -3.30 -3.85
CA ALA A 29 -8.31 -2.47 -5.02
C ALA A 29 -8.67 -3.19 -6.32
N ILE A 30 -8.24 -4.45 -6.48
CA ILE A 30 -8.61 -5.27 -7.64
C ILE A 30 -10.15 -5.43 -7.70
N LEU A 31 -10.78 -5.82 -6.61
CA LEU A 31 -12.24 -6.02 -6.54
C LEU A 31 -13.00 -4.74 -6.89
N SER A 32 -12.58 -3.59 -6.36
CA SER A 32 -13.23 -2.32 -6.66
C SER A 32 -12.98 -1.86 -8.09
N PHE A 33 -11.70 -1.72 -8.51
CA PHE A 33 -11.38 -1.09 -9.79
C PHE A 33 -11.62 -1.99 -11.01
N ALA A 34 -11.34 -3.30 -10.90
CA ALA A 34 -11.49 -4.21 -12.02
C ALA A 34 -12.88 -4.87 -12.07
N TYR A 35 -13.46 -5.20 -10.93
CA TYR A 35 -14.73 -5.94 -10.86
C TYR A 35 -15.91 -5.07 -10.44
N GLY A 36 -15.71 -3.83 -10.01
CA GLY A 36 -16.79 -2.93 -9.59
C GLY A 36 -17.46 -3.34 -8.27
N GLU A 37 -16.80 -4.18 -7.47
CA GLU A 37 -17.29 -4.60 -6.17
C GLU A 37 -17.35 -3.42 -5.18
N LYS A 38 -18.39 -3.39 -4.35
CA LYS A 38 -18.61 -2.36 -3.33
C LYS A 38 -17.71 -2.59 -2.11
N VAL A 39 -16.42 -2.33 -2.28
CA VAL A 39 -15.39 -2.49 -1.23
C VAL A 39 -14.47 -1.27 -1.15
N LEU A 40 -13.95 -0.99 0.05
CA LEU A 40 -12.91 0.01 0.27
C LEU A 40 -11.52 -0.65 0.24
N ALA A 41 -10.65 -0.10 -0.58
CA ALA A 41 -9.22 -0.42 -0.60
C ALA A 41 -8.51 0.43 0.47
N ILE A 42 -8.65 0.00 1.74
CA ILE A 42 -8.16 0.76 2.88
C ILE A 42 -6.64 0.76 2.89
N ASP A 43 -6.05 1.93 2.67
CA ASP A 43 -4.64 2.21 2.77
C ASP A 43 -4.33 3.18 3.91
N THR A 44 -3.06 3.48 4.10
CA THR A 44 -2.62 4.45 5.13
C THR A 44 -3.13 5.87 4.90
N ASN A 45 -3.57 6.23 3.69
CA ASN A 45 -4.17 7.52 3.40
C ASN A 45 -5.61 7.56 3.91
N ILE A 46 -6.39 6.53 3.60
CA ILE A 46 -7.78 6.41 4.05
C ILE A 46 -7.83 6.33 5.57
N GLU A 47 -7.01 5.48 6.19
CA GLU A 47 -6.91 5.40 7.65
C GLU A 47 -6.61 6.76 8.27
N ARG A 48 -5.61 7.47 7.76
CA ARG A 48 -5.22 8.79 8.26
C ARG A 48 -6.32 9.82 8.12
N ILE A 49 -7.05 9.84 7.00
CA ILE A 49 -8.15 10.77 6.77
C ILE A 49 -9.25 10.52 7.80
N ILE A 50 -9.65 9.27 7.97
CA ILE A 50 -10.70 8.86 8.90
C ILE A 50 -10.29 9.16 10.36
N GLN A 51 -9.05 8.84 10.73
CA GLN A 51 -8.53 9.16 12.06
C GLN A 51 -8.60 10.66 12.34
N ARG A 52 -8.13 11.50 11.42
CA ARG A 52 -8.10 12.94 11.59
C ARG A 52 -9.48 13.56 11.60
N TYR A 53 -10.36 13.08 10.73
CA TYR A 53 -11.70 13.62 10.60
C TYR A 53 -12.58 13.31 11.83
N PHE A 54 -12.58 12.06 12.26
CA PHE A 54 -13.40 11.59 13.38
C PHE A 54 -12.70 11.61 14.75
N GLY A 55 -11.43 11.93 14.83
CA GLY A 55 -10.68 11.94 16.09
C GLY A 55 -10.38 10.55 16.64
N LEU A 56 -10.12 9.56 15.78
CA LEU A 56 -9.95 8.16 16.17
C LEU A 56 -8.49 7.78 16.31
N ASN A 57 -8.18 6.97 17.34
CA ASN A 57 -6.86 6.33 17.49
C ASN A 57 -6.70 5.09 16.60
N ASP A 58 -7.76 4.31 16.44
CA ASP A 58 -7.83 3.11 15.60
C ASP A 58 -9.07 3.20 14.70
N THR A 59 -8.97 2.69 13.49
CA THR A 59 -10.02 2.76 12.47
C THR A 59 -10.66 1.42 12.17
N LYS A 60 -10.20 0.32 12.79
CA LYS A 60 -10.67 -1.03 12.45
C LYS A 60 -12.17 -1.20 12.67
N ASP A 61 -12.66 -0.83 13.85
CA ASP A 61 -14.09 -0.93 14.17
C ASP A 61 -14.89 0.07 13.33
N PHE A 62 -14.37 1.29 13.11
CA PHE A 62 -14.99 2.26 12.23
C PHE A 62 -15.27 1.68 10.85
N PHE A 63 -14.28 1.09 10.19
CA PHE A 63 -14.46 0.53 8.85
C PHE A 63 -15.39 -0.67 8.85
N LYS A 64 -15.35 -1.51 9.88
CA LYS A 64 -16.25 -2.64 10.02
C LYS A 64 -17.73 -2.20 10.05
N GLU A 65 -18.02 -1.12 10.74
CA GLU A 65 -19.38 -0.63 10.94
C GLU A 65 -19.84 0.30 9.80
N HIS A 66 -18.95 1.13 9.27
CA HIS A 66 -19.32 2.27 8.43
C HIS A 66 -19.00 2.10 6.94
N THR A 67 -18.24 1.08 6.53
CA THR A 67 -17.89 0.87 5.10
C THR A 67 -19.15 0.83 4.22
N ARG A 68 -20.22 0.20 4.70
CA ARG A 68 -21.49 0.12 3.96
C ARG A 68 -22.10 1.51 3.70
N TYR A 69 -22.00 2.41 4.68
CA TYR A 69 -22.51 3.78 4.53
C TYR A 69 -21.64 4.61 3.60
N LEU A 70 -20.31 4.47 3.70
CA LEU A 70 -19.37 5.17 2.82
C LEU A 70 -19.55 4.79 1.35
N LEU A 71 -20.01 3.56 1.08
CA LEU A 71 -20.23 3.03 -0.27
C LEU A 71 -21.70 3.08 -0.71
N HIS A 72 -22.57 3.69 0.10
CA HIS A 72 -23.99 3.79 -0.22
C HIS A 72 -24.20 4.80 -1.36
N ASN A 73 -24.88 4.35 -2.44
CA ASN A 73 -25.21 5.17 -3.61
C ASN A 73 -24.03 5.83 -4.35
N VAL A 74 -22.80 5.32 -4.16
CA VAL A 74 -21.61 5.78 -4.88
C VAL A 74 -20.93 4.60 -5.57
N ASP A 75 -20.20 4.89 -6.65
CA ASP A 75 -19.29 3.90 -7.25
C ASP A 75 -18.08 3.73 -6.34
N SER A 76 -17.74 2.49 -6.00
CA SER A 76 -16.61 2.19 -5.14
C SER A 76 -15.27 2.63 -5.75
N ARG A 77 -15.17 2.67 -7.07
CA ARG A 77 -13.99 3.16 -7.78
C ARG A 77 -13.79 4.65 -7.53
N ASP A 78 -14.85 5.42 -7.63
CA ASP A 78 -14.81 6.86 -7.45
C ASP A 78 -14.46 7.23 -6.01
N ILE A 79 -15.07 6.57 -5.02
CA ILE A 79 -14.78 6.85 -3.62
C ILE A 79 -13.36 6.44 -3.22
N ASN A 80 -12.88 5.29 -3.70
CA ASN A 80 -11.50 4.87 -3.47
C ASN A 80 -10.50 5.85 -4.10
N GLN A 81 -10.75 6.29 -5.34
CA GLN A 81 -9.91 7.27 -6.02
C GLN A 81 -9.95 8.62 -5.31
N ALA A 82 -11.14 9.09 -4.92
CA ALA A 82 -11.29 10.35 -4.18
C ALA A 82 -10.50 10.37 -2.87
N PHE A 83 -10.52 9.28 -2.11
CA PHE A 83 -9.70 9.16 -0.89
C PHE A 83 -8.20 9.22 -1.19
N MET A 84 -7.73 8.55 -2.25
CA MET A 84 -6.33 8.57 -2.65
C MET A 84 -5.90 9.99 -3.05
N ASP A 85 -6.70 10.67 -3.87
CA ASP A 85 -6.42 12.03 -4.33
C ASP A 85 -6.45 13.03 -3.18
N PHE A 86 -7.46 12.95 -2.32
CA PHE A 86 -7.57 13.79 -1.14
C PHE A 86 -6.41 13.59 -0.16
N GLY A 87 -6.02 12.32 0.05
CA GLY A 87 -4.89 11.97 0.92
C GLY A 87 -3.53 12.40 0.39
N SER A 88 -3.38 12.48 -0.93
CA SER A 88 -2.14 12.89 -1.58
C SER A 88 -2.03 14.41 -1.78
N SER A 89 -3.14 15.09 -2.01
CA SER A 89 -3.17 16.52 -2.36
C SER A 89 -3.49 17.43 -1.17
N VAL A 90 -4.50 17.10 -0.37
CA VAL A 90 -5.01 17.93 0.73
C VAL A 90 -4.61 17.38 2.10
N CYS A 91 -5.15 16.23 2.48
CA CYS A 91 -4.91 15.63 3.80
C CYS A 91 -3.59 14.85 3.84
N LYS A 92 -2.49 15.50 3.46
CA LYS A 92 -1.15 14.87 3.38
C LYS A 92 -0.67 14.37 4.74
N SER A 93 0.20 13.36 4.74
CA SER A 93 0.76 12.79 5.98
C SER A 93 1.59 13.81 6.77
N SER A 94 2.36 14.63 6.07
CA SER A 94 3.08 15.78 6.61
C SER A 94 2.56 17.05 5.99
N ASN A 95 2.41 18.09 6.81
CA ASN A 95 1.95 19.40 6.39
C ASN A 95 0.62 19.37 5.58
N PRO A 96 -0.49 18.91 6.18
CA PRO A 96 -1.78 18.87 5.50
C PRO A 96 -2.28 20.29 5.18
N ALA A 97 -2.90 20.46 4.02
CA ALA A 97 -3.41 21.74 3.54
C ALA A 97 -4.83 22.02 4.10
N CYS A 98 -4.94 22.15 5.43
CA CYS A 98 -6.23 22.31 6.10
C CYS A 98 -6.97 23.59 5.68
N SER A 99 -6.27 24.68 5.36
CA SER A 99 -6.86 25.95 4.95
C SER A 99 -7.67 25.89 3.64
N ILE A 100 -7.42 24.91 2.80
CA ILE A 100 -8.17 24.66 1.55
C ILE A 100 -9.02 23.39 1.62
N CYS A 101 -9.10 22.76 2.80
CA CYS A 101 -9.81 21.51 2.96
C CYS A 101 -11.33 21.73 2.99
N PRO A 102 -12.11 21.09 2.09
CA PRO A 102 -13.55 21.30 2.03
C PRO A 102 -14.31 20.81 3.26
N VAL A 103 -13.69 19.96 4.09
CA VAL A 103 -14.29 19.43 5.32
C VAL A 103 -13.62 19.95 6.59
N GLU A 104 -12.91 21.08 6.51
CA GLU A 104 -12.15 21.64 7.63
C GLU A 104 -13.03 21.94 8.84
N SER A 105 -14.19 22.53 8.60
CA SER A 105 -15.13 22.97 9.64
C SER A 105 -15.70 21.82 10.48
N CYS A 106 -15.81 20.63 9.91
CA CYS A 106 -16.36 19.44 10.56
C CYS A 106 -15.27 18.46 11.03
N CYS A 107 -14.00 18.77 10.74
CA CYS A 107 -12.89 17.87 11.02
C CYS A 107 -12.39 18.05 12.46
N SER A 108 -12.26 16.95 13.20
CA SER A 108 -11.67 16.94 14.55
C SER A 108 -10.21 17.35 14.56
N LYS A 109 -9.53 17.39 13.41
CA LYS A 109 -8.10 17.74 13.26
C LYS A 109 -7.20 16.94 14.19
N TYR A 110 -7.57 15.67 14.41
CA TYR A 110 -6.82 14.79 15.28
C TYR A 110 -5.49 14.38 14.61
N PHE A 111 -4.44 15.04 15.01
CA PHE A 111 -3.09 14.69 14.60
C PHE A 111 -2.45 13.85 15.71
N SER A 112 -2.81 12.56 15.75
CA SER A 112 -2.09 11.65 16.63
C SER A 112 -0.61 11.74 16.32
N ASN A 113 0.21 11.81 17.38
CA ASN A 113 1.66 11.74 17.29
C ASN A 113 2.05 10.32 16.82
N ILE A 114 1.65 9.94 15.61
CA ILE A 114 2.18 8.77 14.93
C ILE A 114 3.64 9.13 14.66
N LYS A 115 4.47 8.89 15.66
CA LYS A 115 5.92 8.86 15.57
C LYS A 115 6.35 7.64 14.75
N GLY A 116 5.84 7.55 13.53
CA GLY A 116 6.51 6.81 12.50
C GLY A 116 7.58 7.75 11.95
N THR A 117 8.79 7.63 12.42
CA THR A 117 9.95 8.12 11.67
C THR A 117 9.85 7.45 10.31
N LYS A 118 9.30 8.17 9.31
CA LYS A 118 9.34 7.67 7.95
C LYS A 118 10.80 7.58 7.58
N GLU A 119 11.32 6.36 7.58
CA GLU A 119 12.63 6.08 7.04
C GLU A 119 12.68 6.71 5.64
N LYS A 120 13.66 7.57 5.41
CA LYS A 120 13.82 8.20 4.10
C LYS A 120 13.95 7.08 3.07
N PHE A 121 13.27 7.19 1.94
CA PHE A 121 13.33 6.17 0.88
C PHE A 121 14.77 5.89 0.46
N LYS A 122 15.57 6.97 0.29
CA LYS A 122 16.99 6.87 -0.05
C LYS A 122 17.78 6.22 1.09
N GLY A 123 18.45 5.11 0.80
CA GLY A 123 19.20 4.29 1.76
C GLY A 123 18.33 3.32 2.57
N SER A 124 17.01 3.27 2.33
CA SER A 124 16.10 2.35 3.03
C SER A 124 16.20 0.92 2.49
N ASN A 125 15.81 -0.06 3.30
CA ASN A 125 15.68 -1.45 2.86
C ASN A 125 14.74 -1.60 1.64
N ARG A 126 13.74 -0.74 1.52
CA ARG A 126 12.82 -0.72 0.37
C ARG A 126 13.53 -0.34 -0.93
N GLU A 127 14.43 0.63 -0.89
CA GLU A 127 15.25 1.01 -2.05
C GLU A 127 16.17 -0.11 -2.47
N VAL A 128 16.89 -0.71 -1.51
CA VAL A 128 17.84 -1.81 -1.77
C VAL A 128 17.11 -3.01 -2.40
N ARG A 129 15.96 -3.40 -1.86
CA ARG A 129 15.10 -4.44 -2.44
C ARG A 129 14.71 -4.12 -3.87
N GLY A 130 14.36 -2.86 -4.15
CA GLY A 130 14.03 -2.39 -5.50
C GLY A 130 15.21 -2.50 -6.47
N LYS A 131 16.42 -2.13 -6.04
CA LYS A 131 17.66 -2.27 -6.83
C LYS A 131 17.94 -3.74 -7.16
N ILE A 132 17.82 -4.65 -6.18
CA ILE A 132 18.01 -6.10 -6.38
C ILE A 132 17.02 -6.64 -7.41
N LEU A 133 15.73 -6.37 -7.25
CA LEU A 133 14.70 -6.84 -8.17
C LEU A 133 14.90 -6.30 -9.58
N LYS A 134 15.28 -5.02 -9.73
CA LYS A 134 15.58 -4.41 -11.04
C LYS A 134 16.74 -5.13 -11.74
N LEU A 135 17.82 -5.44 -11.00
CA LEU A 135 18.95 -6.20 -11.55
C LEU A 135 18.52 -7.60 -12.01
N LEU A 136 17.74 -8.30 -11.19
CA LEU A 136 17.24 -9.65 -11.52
C LEU A 136 16.30 -9.65 -12.73
N VAL A 137 15.45 -8.64 -12.87
CA VAL A 137 14.58 -8.49 -14.05
C VAL A 137 15.41 -8.29 -15.32
N ASN A 138 16.47 -7.48 -15.24
CA ASN A 138 17.31 -7.17 -16.41
C ASN A 138 18.23 -8.32 -16.81
N LYS A 139 18.77 -9.07 -15.84
CA LYS A 139 19.82 -10.11 -16.09
C LYS A 139 19.31 -11.54 -16.03
N GLY A 140 18.05 -11.75 -15.61
CA GLY A 140 17.45 -13.07 -15.43
C GLY A 140 17.93 -13.77 -14.16
N HIS A 141 19.24 -13.90 -13.99
CA HIS A 141 19.87 -14.39 -12.76
C HIS A 141 21.20 -13.66 -12.52
N ILE A 142 21.60 -13.58 -11.27
CA ILE A 142 22.89 -13.02 -10.85
C ILE A 142 23.39 -13.80 -9.63
N ASN A 143 24.70 -14.11 -9.58
CA ASN A 143 25.27 -14.69 -8.39
C ASN A 143 25.47 -13.61 -7.30
N ASN A 144 25.59 -14.06 -6.05
CA ASN A 144 25.71 -13.13 -4.91
C ASN A 144 26.91 -12.20 -5.06
N GLN A 145 28.07 -12.69 -5.46
CA GLN A 145 29.28 -11.88 -5.58
C GLN A 145 29.08 -10.71 -6.54
N LYS A 146 28.58 -10.95 -7.74
CA LYS A 146 28.27 -9.88 -8.71
C LYS A 146 27.17 -8.95 -8.23
N LEU A 147 26.20 -9.45 -7.47
CA LEU A 147 25.13 -8.63 -6.91
C LEU A 147 25.68 -7.62 -5.89
N PHE A 148 26.60 -8.05 -5.02
CA PHE A 148 27.28 -7.15 -4.07
C PHE A 148 28.20 -6.14 -4.76
N GLU A 149 28.81 -6.49 -5.89
CA GLU A 149 29.66 -5.58 -6.69
C GLU A 149 28.84 -4.52 -7.44
N GLU A 150 27.62 -4.85 -7.88
CA GLU A 150 26.81 -3.94 -8.70
C GLU A 150 25.85 -3.05 -7.91
N ILE A 151 25.60 -3.37 -6.64
CA ILE A 151 24.75 -2.56 -5.78
C ILE A 151 25.65 -1.73 -4.86
N ASP A 152 25.70 -0.43 -5.12
CA ASP A 152 26.42 0.53 -4.26
C ASP A 152 25.63 0.77 -2.95
N GLU A 153 25.73 -0.19 -2.04
CA GLU A 153 25.11 -0.18 -0.71
C GLU A 153 25.92 -1.05 0.25
N ASP A 154 25.69 -0.84 1.53
CA ASP A 154 26.31 -1.63 2.60
C ASP A 154 25.92 -3.11 2.51
N SER A 155 26.91 -4.01 2.70
CA SER A 155 26.74 -5.46 2.60
C SER A 155 25.66 -6.01 3.53
N ASP A 156 25.53 -5.46 4.74
CA ASP A 156 24.51 -5.89 5.70
C ASP A 156 23.12 -5.51 5.24
N LYS A 157 22.97 -4.33 4.60
CA LYS A 157 21.70 -3.92 4.00
C LYS A 157 21.30 -4.81 2.84
N ILE A 158 22.26 -5.16 1.97
CA ILE A 158 22.02 -6.07 0.84
C ILE A 158 21.58 -7.44 1.36
N THR A 159 22.28 -7.98 2.35
CA THR A 159 21.97 -9.27 2.98
C THR A 159 20.55 -9.26 3.56
N LYS A 160 20.21 -8.25 4.37
CA LYS A 160 18.88 -8.09 4.96
C LYS A 160 17.78 -7.97 3.90
N ALA A 161 18.07 -7.26 2.81
CA ALA A 161 17.13 -7.12 1.70
C ALA A 161 16.89 -8.45 0.96
N LEU A 162 17.96 -9.25 0.75
CA LEU A 162 17.88 -10.58 0.14
C LEU A 162 17.07 -11.54 1.00
N GLU A 163 17.31 -11.57 2.32
CA GLU A 163 16.53 -12.39 3.25
C GLU A 163 15.04 -12.03 3.20
N GLY A 164 14.71 -10.73 3.20
CA GLY A 164 13.35 -10.26 3.05
C GLY A 164 12.71 -10.68 1.73
N LEU A 165 13.43 -10.57 0.61
CA LEU A 165 12.94 -10.99 -0.71
C LEU A 165 12.73 -12.50 -0.80
N LYS A 166 13.61 -13.31 -0.17
CA LYS A 166 13.44 -14.78 -0.07
C LYS A 166 12.23 -15.15 0.78
N LYS A 167 12.06 -14.49 1.95
CA LYS A 167 10.90 -14.69 2.83
C LYS A 167 9.58 -14.41 2.11
N ASP A 168 9.58 -13.37 1.26
CA ASP A 168 8.40 -12.99 0.47
C ASP A 168 8.24 -13.85 -0.81
N ASN A 169 9.08 -14.88 -1.02
CA ASN A 169 9.10 -15.74 -2.21
C ASN A 169 9.24 -14.98 -3.55
N LEU A 170 9.87 -13.82 -3.54
CA LEU A 170 10.12 -13.01 -4.74
C LEU A 170 11.41 -13.43 -5.46
N ILE A 171 12.35 -14.03 -4.75
CA ILE A 171 13.60 -14.60 -5.26
C ILE A 171 13.84 -15.98 -4.65
N LYS A 172 14.73 -16.77 -5.26
CA LYS A 172 15.17 -18.09 -4.77
C LYS A 172 16.50 -17.99 -4.05
#